data_937582f13bd706cb15d0f839df673836
#
_entry.id   937582f13bd706cb15d0f839df673836
#
_cell.length_a   1.000
_cell.length_b   1.000
_cell.length_c   1.000
_cell.angle_alpha   90.00
_cell.angle_beta   90.00
_cell.angle_gamma   90.00
#
_symmetry.space_group_name_H-M   'P 1'
#
loop_
_entity.id
_entity.type
_entity.pdbx_description
1 polymer ?
#
loop_
_entity_poly.entity_id
_entity_poly.type
_entity_poly.pdbx_seq_one_letter_code
_entity_poly.pdbx_strand_id
1 'polypeptide(L)'
;MSEDAIGHAAVDGPVLVIGTGLIGTSIALALSRAGVDVALEDADASALQEAVYRGAGSVFIDQEPSIVVVAVPPAVAASQLADASHRFSTATITDTTSVKGHILDEAIRLGADHVRLVGGHPMAGREISGPSAARADLFDGRLWIMTPTGQEGEQHLARTRRLIATCGAAVEVMDPAEHDMGVAVVSHAPQVLASAMASLLTREPAERIKIAGQGLVDTTRIAASDTDLWMQILEANAGPVSGVLTSLVEQIDRAVSSLAPEAETAGLQDVLDQGNLGHSRLPGKHGAAATRYAVVPVMVKDEPGELARLFVAAGDLGVNLEDVRIEHVLGRPSGLVDLFVQPAVRDAL
;
A
#
# COMPACT_ATOMS: atom_id res chain seq x y z
N MET A 1 2.23 16.37 -29.49
CA MET A 1 1.38 16.92 -28.41
C MET A 1 2.06 16.51 -27.11
N SER A 2 2.50 17.46 -26.31
CA SER A 2 3.28 17.20 -25.11
C SER A 2 2.43 16.48 -24.05
N GLU A 3 3.02 15.50 -23.36
CA GLU A 3 2.42 14.72 -22.27
C GLU A 3 1.83 15.57 -21.12
N ASP A 4 2.23 16.82 -21.02
CA ASP A 4 1.79 17.77 -19.99
C ASP A 4 0.35 18.32 -20.17
N ALA A 5 -0.32 18.08 -21.29
CA ALA A 5 -1.65 18.66 -21.59
C ALA A 5 -2.83 17.76 -21.14
N ILE A 6 -2.59 16.52 -20.69
CA ILE A 6 -3.66 15.58 -20.28
C ILE A 6 -4.04 15.75 -18.78
N GLY A 7 -3.32 16.56 -18.03
CA GLY A 7 -3.30 16.56 -16.56
C GLY A 7 -4.34 17.41 -15.83
N HIS A 8 -5.29 18.09 -16.45
CA HIS A 8 -6.11 19.07 -15.72
C HIS A 8 -7.64 18.94 -15.83
N ALA A 9 -8.17 18.02 -16.61
CA ALA A 9 -9.61 17.76 -16.61
C ALA A 9 -9.93 16.58 -15.69
N ALA A 10 -10.83 16.79 -14.71
CA ALA A 10 -11.37 15.70 -13.91
C ALA A 10 -11.95 14.60 -14.80
N VAL A 11 -12.04 13.38 -14.30
CA VAL A 11 -12.71 12.30 -15.03
C VAL A 11 -14.17 12.66 -15.29
N ASP A 12 -14.65 12.37 -16.49
CA ASP A 12 -16.05 12.60 -16.83
C ASP A 12 -16.94 11.62 -16.02
N GLY A 13 -17.95 12.16 -15.32
CA GLY A 13 -18.94 11.36 -14.60
C GLY A 13 -20.12 10.95 -15.50
N PRO A 14 -21.06 10.17 -14.98
CA PRO A 14 -21.06 9.62 -13.63
C PRO A 14 -20.05 8.49 -13.44
N VAL A 15 -19.53 8.35 -12.24
CA VAL A 15 -18.65 7.23 -11.84
C VAL A 15 -19.42 6.33 -10.89
N LEU A 16 -19.47 5.03 -11.16
CA LEU A 16 -19.99 4.03 -10.24
C LEU A 16 -18.84 3.39 -9.46
N VAL A 17 -18.92 3.41 -8.13
CA VAL A 17 -18.01 2.66 -7.25
C VAL A 17 -18.76 1.50 -6.63
N ILE A 18 -18.30 0.28 -6.92
CA ILE A 18 -18.82 -0.98 -6.35
C ILE A 18 -17.87 -1.42 -5.24
N GLY A 19 -18.39 -1.47 -4.01
CA GLY A 19 -17.61 -1.70 -2.80
C GLY A 19 -17.29 -0.39 -2.07
N THR A 20 -17.90 -0.22 -0.88
CA THR A 20 -17.77 0.99 -0.05
C THR A 20 -16.91 0.75 1.19
N GLY A 21 -15.87 -0.08 1.06
CA GLY A 21 -14.81 -0.23 2.05
C GLY A 21 -13.91 1.00 2.14
N LEU A 22 -12.74 0.87 2.76
CA LEU A 22 -11.74 1.93 2.86
C LEU A 22 -11.38 2.53 1.50
N ILE A 23 -11.01 1.69 0.54
CA ILE A 23 -10.49 2.12 -0.78
C ILE A 23 -11.61 2.73 -1.61
N GLY A 24 -12.73 2.01 -1.80
CA GLY A 24 -13.83 2.51 -2.62
C GLY A 24 -14.43 3.80 -2.09
N THR A 25 -14.65 3.90 -0.77
CA THR A 25 -15.15 5.15 -0.16
C THR A 25 -14.13 6.29 -0.29
N SER A 26 -12.81 6.02 -0.20
CA SER A 26 -11.80 7.06 -0.38
C SER A 26 -11.74 7.56 -1.82
N ILE A 27 -11.86 6.66 -2.81
CA ILE A 27 -11.99 7.03 -4.24
C ILE A 27 -13.21 7.93 -4.43
N ALA A 28 -14.35 7.48 -3.95
CA ALA A 28 -15.60 8.21 -4.06
C ALA A 28 -15.54 9.60 -3.42
N LEU A 29 -14.94 9.73 -2.22
CA LEU A 29 -14.69 11.01 -1.56
C LEU A 29 -13.76 11.93 -2.38
N ALA A 30 -12.68 11.37 -2.95
CA ALA A 30 -11.76 12.14 -3.77
C ALA A 30 -12.44 12.69 -5.03
N LEU A 31 -13.23 11.86 -5.71
CA LEU A 31 -14.00 12.22 -6.90
C LEU A 31 -15.08 13.26 -6.57
N SER A 32 -15.86 13.06 -5.50
CA SER A 32 -16.89 14.00 -5.05
C SER A 32 -16.28 15.36 -4.68
N ARG A 33 -15.11 15.38 -4.02
CA ARG A 33 -14.34 16.60 -3.74
C ARG A 33 -13.95 17.36 -5.03
N ALA A 34 -13.66 16.61 -6.11
CA ALA A 34 -13.35 17.17 -7.42
C ALA A 34 -14.60 17.56 -8.23
N GLY A 35 -15.81 17.43 -7.68
CA GLY A 35 -17.07 17.78 -8.35
C GLY A 35 -17.58 16.74 -9.34
N VAL A 36 -17.05 15.52 -9.31
CA VAL A 36 -17.52 14.40 -10.14
C VAL A 36 -18.79 13.82 -9.53
N ASP A 37 -19.78 13.50 -10.37
CA ASP A 37 -20.99 12.77 -9.97
C ASP A 37 -20.63 11.31 -9.68
N VAL A 38 -20.85 10.84 -8.42
CA VAL A 38 -20.48 9.51 -7.95
C VAL A 38 -21.69 8.76 -7.45
N ALA A 39 -21.92 7.58 -8.02
CA ALA A 39 -22.87 6.59 -7.54
C ALA A 39 -22.15 5.47 -6.78
N LEU A 40 -22.79 4.92 -5.76
CA LEU A 40 -22.24 3.91 -4.86
C LEU A 40 -23.13 2.66 -4.84
N GLU A 41 -22.49 1.50 -4.86
CA GLU A 41 -23.14 0.20 -4.70
C GLU A 41 -22.32 -0.66 -3.76
N ASP A 42 -22.97 -1.35 -2.82
CA ASP A 42 -22.35 -2.31 -1.92
C ASP A 42 -23.34 -3.38 -1.49
N ALA A 43 -22.89 -4.59 -1.25
CA ALA A 43 -23.69 -5.68 -0.69
C ALA A 43 -24.00 -5.45 0.79
N ASP A 44 -23.14 -4.73 1.51
CA ASP A 44 -23.37 -4.28 2.89
C ASP A 44 -24.07 -2.92 2.90
N ALA A 45 -25.39 -2.95 3.16
CA ALA A 45 -26.20 -1.74 3.23
C ALA A 45 -25.73 -0.75 4.31
N SER A 46 -25.10 -1.22 5.39
CA SER A 46 -24.56 -0.37 6.45
C SER A 46 -23.33 0.39 5.98
N ALA A 47 -22.39 -0.29 5.32
CA ALA A 47 -21.22 0.33 4.73
C ALA A 47 -21.61 1.35 3.65
N LEU A 48 -22.59 1.01 2.80
CA LEU A 48 -23.11 1.91 1.78
C LEU A 48 -23.69 3.19 2.38
N GLN A 49 -24.56 3.05 3.41
CA GLN A 49 -25.15 4.21 4.08
C GLN A 49 -24.11 5.10 4.78
N GLU A 50 -23.12 4.50 5.42
CA GLU A 50 -22.00 5.24 6.03
C GLU A 50 -21.23 6.04 4.97
N ALA A 51 -20.90 5.43 3.82
CA ALA A 51 -20.20 6.10 2.72
C ALA A 51 -21.02 7.29 2.19
N VAL A 52 -22.34 7.12 1.98
CA VAL A 52 -23.25 8.20 1.57
C VAL A 52 -23.30 9.31 2.63
N TYR A 53 -23.43 8.96 3.90
CA TYR A 53 -23.46 9.92 5.01
C TYR A 53 -22.20 10.77 5.07
N ARG A 54 -21.05 10.19 4.73
CA ARG A 54 -19.75 10.88 4.65
C ARG A 54 -19.58 11.77 3.41
N GLY A 55 -20.57 11.80 2.53
CA GLY A 55 -20.53 12.62 1.31
C GLY A 55 -19.72 12.01 0.17
N ALA A 56 -19.53 10.68 0.17
CA ALA A 56 -18.79 9.99 -0.88
C ALA A 56 -19.55 9.92 -2.22
N GLY A 57 -20.87 10.11 -2.20
CA GLY A 57 -21.74 10.04 -3.37
C GLY A 57 -23.17 9.70 -3.01
N SER A 58 -23.96 9.26 -3.98
CA SER A 58 -25.35 8.83 -3.82
C SER A 58 -25.48 7.32 -4.10
N VAL A 59 -26.53 6.70 -3.54
CA VAL A 59 -26.83 5.31 -3.88
C VAL A 59 -27.11 5.17 -5.37
N PHE A 60 -26.51 4.18 -6.02
CA PHE A 60 -26.78 3.87 -7.41
C PHE A 60 -28.27 3.50 -7.61
N ILE A 61 -28.91 4.11 -8.59
CA ILE A 61 -30.33 3.83 -8.90
C ILE A 61 -30.45 3.18 -10.28
N ASP A 62 -30.24 3.94 -11.33
CA ASP A 62 -30.32 3.46 -12.74
C ASP A 62 -29.69 4.53 -13.64
N GLN A 63 -28.38 4.47 -13.76
CA GLN A 63 -27.60 5.51 -14.43
C GLN A 63 -26.50 4.83 -15.25
N GLU A 64 -26.27 5.27 -16.49
CA GLU A 64 -25.16 4.72 -17.28
C GLU A 64 -23.84 5.41 -16.85
N PRO A 65 -22.93 4.70 -16.16
CA PRO A 65 -21.67 5.28 -15.74
C PRO A 65 -20.69 5.39 -16.91
N SER A 66 -19.84 6.41 -16.87
CA SER A 66 -18.71 6.50 -17.81
C SER A 66 -17.59 5.52 -17.43
N ILE A 67 -17.43 5.27 -16.12
CA ILE A 67 -16.47 4.34 -15.57
C ILE A 67 -17.05 3.64 -14.32
N VAL A 68 -16.78 2.36 -14.19
CA VAL A 68 -17.09 1.56 -13.00
C VAL A 68 -15.78 1.19 -12.31
N VAL A 69 -15.68 1.49 -11.03
CA VAL A 69 -14.56 1.12 -10.16
C VAL A 69 -15.00 0.00 -9.24
N VAL A 70 -14.42 -1.18 -9.40
CA VAL A 70 -14.68 -2.35 -8.55
C VAL A 70 -13.65 -2.37 -7.41
N ALA A 71 -14.11 -2.03 -6.20
CA ALA A 71 -13.28 -1.90 -5.00
C ALA A 71 -13.71 -2.91 -3.91
N VAL A 72 -13.79 -4.17 -4.29
CA VAL A 72 -14.23 -5.30 -3.46
C VAL A 72 -13.07 -6.24 -3.13
N PRO A 73 -13.22 -7.16 -2.15
CA PRO A 73 -12.20 -8.16 -1.84
C PRO A 73 -11.84 -9.03 -3.05
N PRO A 74 -10.58 -9.54 -3.12
CA PRO A 74 -10.09 -10.34 -4.27
C PRO A 74 -10.99 -11.53 -4.64
N ALA A 75 -11.55 -12.23 -3.65
CA ALA A 75 -12.38 -13.41 -3.88
C ALA A 75 -13.61 -13.17 -4.77
N VAL A 76 -14.13 -11.95 -4.80
CA VAL A 76 -15.33 -11.61 -5.58
C VAL A 76 -15.04 -10.62 -6.70
N ALA A 77 -13.81 -10.11 -6.80
CA ALA A 77 -13.48 -9.06 -7.75
C ALA A 77 -13.68 -9.46 -9.20
N ALA A 78 -13.22 -10.65 -9.61
CA ALA A 78 -13.37 -11.13 -10.99
C ALA A 78 -14.84 -11.23 -11.41
N SER A 79 -15.72 -11.77 -10.56
CA SER A 79 -17.15 -11.85 -10.86
C SER A 79 -17.81 -10.49 -10.92
N GLN A 80 -17.43 -9.55 -10.04
CA GLN A 80 -17.96 -8.19 -10.06
C GLN A 80 -17.50 -7.40 -11.29
N LEU A 81 -16.26 -7.60 -11.75
CA LEU A 81 -15.75 -7.02 -13.01
C LEU A 81 -16.53 -7.53 -14.22
N ALA A 82 -16.79 -8.84 -14.28
CA ALA A 82 -17.58 -9.43 -15.35
C ALA A 82 -19.03 -8.95 -15.32
N ASP A 83 -19.66 -8.91 -14.14
CA ASP A 83 -21.02 -8.39 -13.97
C ASP A 83 -21.13 -6.92 -14.41
N ALA A 84 -20.22 -6.07 -13.94
CA ALA A 84 -20.16 -4.66 -14.33
C ALA A 84 -19.97 -4.51 -15.86
N SER A 85 -19.14 -5.36 -16.47
CA SER A 85 -18.93 -5.36 -17.92
C SER A 85 -20.19 -5.75 -18.72
N HIS A 86 -21.01 -6.66 -18.19
CA HIS A 86 -22.27 -7.06 -18.79
C HIS A 86 -23.38 -6.02 -18.58
N ARG A 87 -23.44 -5.40 -17.40
CA ARG A 87 -24.45 -4.39 -17.07
C ARG A 87 -24.28 -3.10 -17.86
N PHE A 88 -23.05 -2.68 -18.11
CA PHE A 88 -22.71 -1.37 -18.69
C PHE A 88 -21.89 -1.53 -19.96
N SER A 89 -22.55 -1.47 -21.11
CA SER A 89 -21.96 -1.82 -22.39
C SER A 89 -20.94 -0.80 -22.94
N THR A 90 -20.90 0.42 -22.39
CA THR A 90 -20.02 1.52 -22.86
C THR A 90 -19.03 2.00 -21.79
N ALA A 91 -19.25 1.62 -20.53
CA ALA A 91 -18.42 2.03 -19.42
C ALA A 91 -16.99 1.44 -19.50
N THR A 92 -16.03 2.20 -19.05
CA THR A 92 -14.71 1.66 -18.67
C THR A 92 -14.85 0.90 -17.37
N ILE A 93 -14.27 -0.29 -17.27
CA ILE A 93 -14.28 -1.09 -16.05
C ILE A 93 -12.87 -1.13 -15.51
N THR A 94 -12.70 -0.81 -14.23
CA THR A 94 -11.41 -0.90 -13.54
C THR A 94 -11.58 -1.46 -12.14
N ASP A 95 -10.50 -1.99 -11.56
CA ASP A 95 -10.50 -2.51 -10.20
C ASP A 95 -9.43 -1.83 -9.33
N THR A 96 -9.39 -2.22 -8.06
CA THR A 96 -8.41 -1.73 -7.09
C THR A 96 -7.70 -2.84 -6.32
N THR A 97 -7.84 -4.08 -6.78
CA THR A 97 -7.26 -5.24 -6.08
C THR A 97 -5.73 -5.23 -6.10
N SER A 98 -5.13 -5.86 -5.10
CA SER A 98 -3.66 -5.94 -4.96
C SER A 98 -3.01 -7.03 -5.81
N VAL A 99 -3.79 -7.82 -6.57
CA VAL A 99 -3.32 -8.86 -7.51
C VAL A 99 -4.00 -8.65 -8.84
N LYS A 100 -3.28 -8.75 -9.95
CA LYS A 100 -3.79 -8.40 -11.28
C LYS A 100 -4.00 -9.60 -12.20
N GLY A 101 -2.96 -10.39 -12.45
CA GLY A 101 -3.01 -11.43 -13.48
C GLY A 101 -4.19 -12.38 -13.29
N HIS A 102 -4.25 -13.04 -12.16
CA HIS A 102 -5.34 -13.98 -11.84
C HIS A 102 -6.74 -13.35 -11.89
N ILE A 103 -6.89 -12.13 -11.35
CA ILE A 103 -8.20 -11.46 -11.28
C ILE A 103 -8.70 -11.04 -12.67
N LEU A 104 -7.80 -10.46 -13.50
CA LEU A 104 -8.16 -10.03 -14.86
C LEU A 104 -8.46 -11.22 -15.77
N ASP A 105 -7.62 -12.27 -15.74
CA ASP A 105 -7.82 -13.49 -16.52
C ASP A 105 -9.15 -14.16 -16.17
N GLU A 106 -9.46 -14.25 -14.88
CA GLU A 106 -10.72 -14.85 -14.42
C GLU A 106 -11.93 -13.98 -14.81
N ALA A 107 -11.84 -12.64 -14.73
CA ALA A 107 -12.90 -11.76 -15.18
C ALA A 107 -13.18 -11.93 -16.69
N ILE A 108 -12.12 -12.02 -17.50
CA ILE A 108 -12.24 -12.26 -18.95
C ILE A 108 -12.85 -13.63 -19.21
N ARG A 109 -12.44 -14.68 -18.48
CA ARG A 109 -13.01 -16.02 -18.56
C ARG A 109 -14.51 -16.05 -18.24
N LEU A 110 -14.95 -15.18 -17.30
CA LEU A 110 -16.34 -14.97 -16.93
C LEU A 110 -17.11 -14.08 -17.93
N GLY A 111 -16.47 -13.61 -18.99
CA GLY A 111 -17.08 -12.86 -20.08
C GLY A 111 -16.93 -11.33 -20.00
N ALA A 112 -16.05 -10.82 -19.14
CA ALA A 112 -15.73 -9.39 -19.18
C ALA A 112 -15.11 -9.01 -20.54
N ASP A 113 -15.50 -7.85 -21.05
CA ASP A 113 -14.96 -7.31 -22.29
C ASP A 113 -13.56 -6.71 -22.04
N HIS A 114 -12.55 -7.41 -22.52
CA HIS A 114 -11.15 -7.04 -22.38
C HIS A 114 -10.80 -5.66 -22.97
N VAL A 115 -11.55 -5.19 -23.96
CA VAL A 115 -11.32 -3.86 -24.57
C VAL A 115 -11.59 -2.72 -23.58
N ARG A 116 -12.52 -2.95 -22.64
CA ARG A 116 -12.99 -1.94 -21.68
C ARG A 116 -12.47 -2.16 -20.26
N LEU A 117 -11.80 -3.31 -20.01
CA LEU A 117 -11.30 -3.71 -18.69
C LEU A 117 -9.85 -3.25 -18.54
N VAL A 118 -9.60 -2.32 -17.62
CA VAL A 118 -8.27 -1.79 -17.31
C VAL A 118 -7.93 -2.09 -15.84
N GLY A 119 -6.95 -2.93 -15.60
CA GLY A 119 -6.53 -3.25 -14.24
C GLY A 119 -5.90 -2.06 -13.52
N GLY A 120 -6.18 -1.94 -12.22
CA GLY A 120 -5.65 -0.88 -11.37
C GLY A 120 -5.30 -1.38 -9.96
N HIS A 121 -4.30 -0.75 -9.33
CA HIS A 121 -3.93 -1.01 -7.94
C HIS A 121 -3.39 0.25 -7.28
N PRO A 122 -4.17 0.95 -6.44
CA PRO A 122 -3.67 2.05 -5.64
C PRO A 122 -2.70 1.53 -4.56
N MET A 123 -1.43 1.97 -4.61
CA MET A 123 -0.43 1.63 -3.60
C MET A 123 -0.68 2.42 -2.31
N ALA A 124 -1.88 2.30 -1.79
CA ALA A 124 -2.36 2.99 -0.60
C ALA A 124 -3.26 2.05 0.21
N GLY A 125 -3.02 1.98 1.50
CA GLY A 125 -3.79 1.16 2.42
C GLY A 125 -3.53 1.61 3.85
N ARG A 126 -4.35 1.08 4.77
CA ARG A 126 -4.22 1.27 6.21
C ARG A 126 -4.60 -0.05 6.89
N GLU A 127 -4.16 -0.22 8.11
CA GLU A 127 -4.49 -1.38 8.94
C GLU A 127 -5.97 -1.38 9.41
N ILE A 128 -6.69 -0.28 9.18
CA ILE A 128 -8.10 -0.10 9.55
C ILE A 128 -8.96 -0.23 8.30
N SER A 129 -9.96 -1.09 8.33
CA SER A 129 -10.92 -1.33 7.25
C SER A 129 -12.20 -0.52 7.41
N GLY A 130 -13.04 -0.53 6.36
CA GLY A 130 -14.37 0.08 6.35
C GLY A 130 -14.42 1.55 5.95
N PRO A 131 -15.64 2.07 5.69
CA PRO A 131 -15.86 3.44 5.23
C PRO A 131 -15.47 4.50 6.27
N SER A 132 -15.54 4.18 7.57
CA SER A 132 -15.19 5.11 8.66
C SER A 132 -13.73 5.56 8.62
N ALA A 133 -12.83 4.73 8.11
CA ALA A 133 -11.41 5.04 7.97
C ALA A 133 -11.06 5.76 6.65
N ALA A 134 -12.02 5.91 5.73
CA ALA A 134 -11.80 6.49 4.40
C ALA A 134 -11.47 7.99 4.46
N ARG A 135 -10.66 8.44 3.51
CA ARG A 135 -10.20 9.83 3.38
C ARG A 135 -10.12 10.22 1.91
N ALA A 136 -10.52 11.45 1.59
CA ALA A 136 -10.46 11.99 0.24
C ALA A 136 -9.01 12.22 -0.26
N ASP A 137 -8.05 12.31 0.65
CA ASP A 137 -6.62 12.52 0.39
C ASP A 137 -5.77 11.24 0.55
N LEU A 138 -6.42 10.06 0.60
CA LEU A 138 -5.72 8.79 0.82
C LEU A 138 -4.67 8.51 -0.26
N PHE A 139 -4.93 8.96 -1.48
CA PHE A 139 -4.11 8.70 -2.66
C PHE A 139 -3.17 9.85 -3.02
N ASP A 140 -3.27 11.01 -2.35
CA ASP A 140 -2.46 12.19 -2.67
C ASP A 140 -0.96 11.85 -2.62
N GLY A 141 -0.29 12.01 -3.78
CA GLY A 141 1.14 11.70 -3.94
C GLY A 141 1.52 10.21 -3.85
N ARG A 142 0.55 9.29 -3.86
CA ARG A 142 0.78 7.85 -3.89
C ARG A 142 0.85 7.33 -5.30
N LEU A 143 1.56 6.22 -5.51
CA LEU A 143 1.51 5.50 -6.78
C LEU A 143 0.18 4.77 -6.91
N TRP A 144 -0.35 4.79 -8.13
CA TRP A 144 -1.43 3.91 -8.56
C TRP A 144 -0.98 3.19 -9.80
N ILE A 145 -0.81 1.87 -9.69
CA ILE A 145 -0.35 1.06 -10.80
C ILE A 145 -1.53 0.76 -11.71
N MET A 146 -1.37 1.07 -12.97
CA MET A 146 -2.29 0.70 -14.04
C MET A 146 -1.67 -0.46 -14.82
N THR A 147 -2.43 -1.54 -15.00
CA THR A 147 -1.90 -2.77 -15.59
C THR A 147 -2.63 -3.14 -16.89
N PRO A 148 -2.35 -2.42 -18.00
CA PRO A 148 -2.94 -2.76 -19.28
C PRO A 148 -2.40 -4.09 -19.81
N THR A 149 -3.27 -4.87 -20.48
CA THR A 149 -2.93 -6.12 -21.15
C THR A 149 -2.52 -5.90 -22.61
N GLY A 150 -2.66 -4.67 -23.10
CA GLY A 150 -2.39 -4.30 -24.49
C GLY A 150 -3.57 -4.54 -25.45
N GLN A 151 -4.74 -4.90 -24.93
CA GLN A 151 -5.95 -5.13 -25.72
C GLN A 151 -7.01 -4.04 -25.51
N GLU A 152 -6.80 -3.16 -24.57
CA GLU A 152 -7.73 -2.10 -24.20
C GLU A 152 -7.80 -0.98 -25.25
N GLY A 153 -9.00 -0.43 -25.43
CA GLY A 153 -9.19 0.75 -26.25
C GLY A 153 -8.55 1.99 -25.61
N GLU A 154 -7.89 2.82 -26.42
CA GLU A 154 -7.18 4.03 -25.97
C GLU A 154 -8.05 4.94 -25.09
N GLN A 155 -9.34 5.06 -25.40
CA GLN A 155 -10.28 5.85 -24.61
C GLN A 155 -10.44 5.33 -23.18
N HIS A 156 -10.37 4.02 -22.97
CA HIS A 156 -10.52 3.39 -21.65
C HIS A 156 -9.24 3.58 -20.81
N LEU A 157 -8.08 3.44 -21.45
CA LEU A 157 -6.79 3.77 -20.83
C LEU A 157 -6.74 5.25 -20.41
N ALA A 158 -7.13 6.15 -21.30
CA ALA A 158 -7.14 7.59 -21.02
C ALA A 158 -8.12 7.95 -19.90
N ARG A 159 -9.30 7.30 -19.86
CA ARG A 159 -10.30 7.54 -18.82
C ARG A 159 -9.82 7.03 -17.45
N THR A 160 -9.19 5.86 -17.39
CA THR A 160 -8.59 5.33 -16.16
C THR A 160 -7.45 6.23 -15.65
N ARG A 161 -6.59 6.74 -16.54
CA ARG A 161 -5.55 7.72 -16.15
C ARG A 161 -6.15 8.98 -15.52
N ARG A 162 -7.23 9.52 -16.12
CA ARG A 162 -7.92 10.69 -15.56
C ARG A 162 -8.55 10.40 -14.19
N LEU A 163 -9.17 9.22 -14.02
CA LEU A 163 -9.68 8.79 -12.72
C LEU A 163 -8.58 8.82 -11.65
N ILE A 164 -7.43 8.20 -11.92
CA ILE A 164 -6.30 8.12 -11.02
C ILE A 164 -5.77 9.52 -10.68
N ALA A 165 -5.59 10.37 -11.70
CA ALA A 165 -5.13 11.75 -11.51
C ALA A 165 -6.13 12.59 -10.70
N THR A 166 -7.46 12.40 -10.92
CA THR A 166 -8.51 13.08 -10.15
C THR A 166 -8.48 12.68 -8.67
N CYS A 167 -8.05 11.45 -8.36
CA CYS A 167 -7.82 10.99 -6.99
C CYS A 167 -6.52 11.51 -6.36
N GLY A 168 -5.69 12.29 -7.08
CA GLY A 168 -4.44 12.83 -6.58
C GLY A 168 -3.25 11.88 -6.64
N ALA A 169 -3.40 10.72 -7.26
CA ALA A 169 -2.35 9.71 -7.38
C ALA A 169 -1.49 9.89 -8.63
N ALA A 170 -0.24 9.44 -8.55
CA ALA A 170 0.66 9.32 -9.70
C ALA A 170 0.46 7.97 -10.40
N VAL A 171 0.29 7.99 -11.72
CA VAL A 171 0.12 6.78 -12.52
C VAL A 171 1.48 6.14 -12.79
N GLU A 172 1.59 4.86 -12.49
CA GLU A 172 2.66 3.97 -12.98
C GLU A 172 2.03 2.89 -13.86
N VAL A 173 2.68 2.55 -14.98
CA VAL A 173 2.17 1.53 -15.90
C VAL A 173 3.07 0.32 -15.87
N MET A 174 2.49 -0.85 -15.65
CA MET A 174 3.23 -2.10 -15.51
C MET A 174 2.43 -3.25 -16.13
N ASP A 175 3.11 -4.24 -16.68
CA ASP A 175 2.48 -5.49 -17.10
C ASP A 175 1.87 -6.21 -15.88
N PRO A 176 0.68 -6.86 -16.00
CA PRO A 176 0.04 -7.56 -14.89
C PRO A 176 0.93 -8.60 -14.20
N ALA A 177 1.72 -9.38 -14.95
CA ALA A 177 2.60 -10.39 -14.37
C ALA A 177 3.81 -9.76 -13.65
N GLU A 178 4.40 -8.70 -14.22
CA GLU A 178 5.47 -7.93 -13.57
C GLU A 178 4.97 -7.25 -12.30
N HIS A 179 3.73 -6.73 -12.32
CA HIS A 179 3.08 -6.20 -11.13
C HIS A 179 2.99 -7.26 -10.02
N ASP A 180 2.47 -8.45 -10.34
CA ASP A 180 2.25 -9.52 -9.36
C ASP A 180 3.56 -10.06 -8.80
N MET A 181 4.61 -10.14 -9.61
CA MET A 181 5.97 -10.41 -9.15
C MET A 181 6.49 -9.29 -8.23
N GLY A 182 6.28 -8.03 -8.61
CA GLY A 182 6.69 -6.88 -7.83
C GLY A 182 6.05 -6.87 -6.43
N VAL A 183 4.72 -6.99 -6.35
CA VAL A 183 4.01 -6.99 -5.05
C VAL A 183 4.31 -8.24 -4.23
N ALA A 184 4.65 -9.38 -4.87
CA ALA A 184 5.13 -10.55 -4.15
C ALA A 184 6.40 -10.25 -3.34
N VAL A 185 7.33 -9.48 -3.91
CA VAL A 185 8.59 -9.08 -3.26
C VAL A 185 8.38 -7.99 -2.21
N VAL A 186 7.62 -6.92 -2.55
CA VAL A 186 7.58 -5.71 -1.71
C VAL A 186 6.47 -5.71 -0.65
N SER A 187 5.51 -6.63 -0.74
CA SER A 187 4.32 -6.66 0.12
C SER A 187 3.99 -8.06 0.64
N HIS A 188 3.77 -9.04 -0.26
CA HIS A 188 3.16 -10.31 0.11
C HIS A 188 4.12 -11.23 0.88
N ALA A 189 5.35 -11.42 0.41
CA ALA A 189 6.36 -12.19 1.15
C ALA A 189 6.77 -11.51 2.47
N PRO A 190 6.96 -10.18 2.55
CA PRO A 190 7.12 -9.48 3.83
C PRO A 190 6.01 -9.74 4.83
N GLN A 191 4.74 -9.79 4.42
CA GLN A 191 3.62 -10.12 5.28
C GLN A 191 3.75 -11.54 5.88
N VAL A 192 4.05 -12.52 5.04
CA VAL A 192 4.24 -13.92 5.48
C VAL A 192 5.43 -14.01 6.44
N LEU A 193 6.54 -13.33 6.13
CA LEU A 193 7.74 -13.31 6.97
C LEU A 193 7.47 -12.69 8.34
N ALA A 194 6.79 -11.55 8.37
CA ALA A 194 6.41 -10.87 9.61
C ALA A 194 5.50 -11.77 10.48
N SER A 195 4.52 -12.41 9.85
CA SER A 195 3.61 -13.34 10.54
C SER A 195 4.34 -14.58 11.07
N ALA A 196 5.25 -15.15 10.27
CA ALA A 196 6.08 -16.28 10.70
C ALA A 196 6.97 -15.91 11.89
N MET A 197 7.63 -14.75 11.86
CA MET A 197 8.45 -14.25 12.96
C MET A 197 7.59 -14.00 14.22
N ALA A 198 6.46 -13.33 14.09
CA ALA A 198 5.55 -13.07 15.21
C ALA A 198 5.01 -14.37 15.83
N SER A 199 4.76 -15.40 15.03
CA SER A 199 4.24 -16.68 15.50
C SER A 199 5.18 -17.38 16.49
N LEU A 200 6.49 -17.15 16.40
CA LEU A 200 7.46 -17.71 17.35
C LEU A 200 7.22 -17.19 18.76
N LEU A 201 6.73 -15.94 18.89
CA LEU A 201 6.48 -15.31 20.19
C LEU A 201 5.34 -15.99 20.97
N THR A 202 4.44 -16.71 20.30
CA THR A 202 3.30 -17.40 20.94
C THR A 202 3.76 -18.51 21.89
N ARG A 203 4.98 -19.01 21.73
CA ARG A 203 5.57 -20.10 22.52
C ARG A 203 6.61 -19.61 23.50
N GLU A 204 6.93 -18.31 23.50
CA GLU A 204 7.95 -17.74 24.37
C GLU A 204 7.36 -17.30 25.72
N PRO A 205 8.08 -17.51 26.85
CA PRO A 205 7.70 -16.96 28.13
C PRO A 205 7.68 -15.42 28.13
N ALA A 206 6.75 -14.83 28.89
CA ALA A 206 6.59 -13.37 28.98
C ALA A 206 7.91 -12.65 29.38
N GLU A 207 8.75 -13.30 30.21
CA GLU A 207 10.03 -12.76 30.61
C GLU A 207 11.02 -12.56 29.46
N ARG A 208 10.97 -13.44 28.45
CA ARG A 208 11.80 -13.29 27.25
C ARG A 208 11.25 -12.21 26.32
N ILE A 209 9.92 -12.10 26.23
CA ILE A 209 9.28 -11.09 25.38
C ILE A 209 9.52 -9.67 25.91
N LYS A 210 9.67 -9.50 27.26
CA LYS A 210 9.95 -8.19 27.88
C LYS A 210 11.24 -7.51 27.41
N ILE A 211 12.19 -8.26 26.83
CA ILE A 211 13.42 -7.68 26.28
C ILE A 211 13.31 -7.30 24.80
N ALA A 212 12.09 -7.39 24.23
CA ALA A 212 11.85 -6.99 22.84
C ALA A 212 12.17 -5.51 22.63
N GLY A 213 13.05 -5.24 21.68
CA GLY A 213 13.36 -3.89 21.23
C GLY A 213 12.58 -3.51 19.97
N GLN A 214 12.81 -2.27 19.51
CA GLN A 214 12.11 -1.69 18.35
C GLN A 214 12.29 -2.54 17.09
N GLY A 215 13.44 -3.15 16.87
CA GLY A 215 13.68 -4.00 15.69
C GLY A 215 12.68 -5.16 15.55
N LEU A 216 12.30 -5.81 16.66
CA LEU A 216 11.27 -6.85 16.63
C LEU A 216 9.89 -6.27 16.35
N VAL A 217 9.54 -5.14 16.98
CA VAL A 217 8.27 -4.44 16.78
C VAL A 217 8.11 -4.04 15.31
N ASP A 218 9.13 -3.43 14.72
CA ASP A 218 9.11 -2.99 13.32
C ASP A 218 8.97 -4.19 12.37
N THR A 219 9.71 -5.27 12.60
CA THR A 219 9.67 -6.48 11.77
C THR A 219 8.31 -7.18 11.83
N THR A 220 7.65 -7.19 12.99
CA THR A 220 6.39 -7.91 13.19
C THR A 220 5.14 -7.04 13.08
N ARG A 221 5.28 -5.72 12.91
CA ARG A 221 4.17 -4.76 12.91
C ARG A 221 3.04 -5.13 11.94
N ILE A 222 3.39 -5.52 10.73
CA ILE A 222 2.42 -5.87 9.70
C ILE A 222 1.74 -7.22 9.92
N ALA A 223 2.23 -8.06 10.83
CA ALA A 223 1.58 -9.33 11.18
C ALA A 223 0.19 -9.14 11.82
N ALA A 224 -0.07 -7.95 12.41
CA ALA A 224 -1.36 -7.60 13.00
C ALA A 224 -2.35 -7.11 11.91
N SER A 225 -2.72 -7.98 10.99
CA SER A 225 -3.58 -7.69 9.85
C SER A 225 -4.72 -8.71 9.74
N ASP A 226 -5.73 -8.41 8.93
CA ASP A 226 -6.87 -9.28 8.69
C ASP A 226 -6.43 -10.56 7.96
N THR A 227 -6.55 -11.70 8.62
CA THR A 227 -6.12 -13.00 8.10
C THR A 227 -6.93 -13.43 6.88
N ASP A 228 -8.24 -13.20 6.87
CA ASP A 228 -9.12 -13.66 5.78
C ASP A 228 -8.84 -12.87 4.49
N LEU A 229 -8.59 -11.57 4.60
CA LEU A 229 -8.18 -10.75 3.47
C LEU A 229 -6.80 -11.21 2.93
N TRP A 230 -5.84 -11.44 3.81
CA TRP A 230 -4.50 -11.86 3.39
C TRP A 230 -4.48 -13.24 2.78
N MET A 231 -5.31 -14.18 3.24
CA MET A 231 -5.46 -15.48 2.60
C MET A 231 -5.91 -15.33 1.14
N GLN A 232 -6.93 -14.50 0.87
CA GLN A 232 -7.39 -14.25 -0.50
C GLN A 232 -6.30 -13.64 -1.39
N ILE A 233 -5.52 -12.68 -0.86
CA ILE A 233 -4.40 -12.05 -1.58
C ILE A 233 -3.31 -13.07 -1.91
N LEU A 234 -2.89 -13.86 -0.93
CA LEU A 234 -1.83 -14.84 -1.08
C LEU A 234 -2.21 -15.99 -2.02
N GLU A 235 -3.47 -16.45 -1.95
CA GLU A 235 -4.00 -17.47 -2.86
C GLU A 235 -4.05 -16.94 -4.31
N ALA A 236 -4.51 -15.71 -4.51
CA ALA A 236 -4.57 -15.10 -5.84
C ALA A 236 -3.17 -14.85 -6.46
N ASN A 237 -2.13 -14.69 -5.64
CA ASN A 237 -0.74 -14.48 -6.08
C ASN A 237 0.21 -15.62 -5.67
N ALA A 238 -0.30 -16.84 -5.51
CA ALA A 238 0.42 -17.95 -4.90
C ALA A 238 1.74 -18.31 -5.61
N GLY A 239 1.77 -18.32 -6.93
CA GLY A 239 2.97 -18.66 -7.72
C GLY A 239 4.14 -17.71 -7.44
N PRO A 240 4.01 -16.41 -7.73
CA PRO A 240 5.00 -15.38 -7.41
C PRO A 240 5.44 -15.39 -5.95
N VAL A 241 4.50 -15.45 -5.01
CA VAL A 241 4.80 -15.45 -3.57
C VAL A 241 5.61 -16.69 -3.17
N SER A 242 5.22 -17.86 -3.63
CA SER A 242 5.95 -19.11 -3.38
C SER A 242 7.40 -19.04 -3.87
N GLY A 243 7.63 -18.46 -5.07
CA GLY A 243 8.98 -18.28 -5.62
C GLY A 243 9.85 -17.37 -4.72
N VAL A 244 9.31 -16.24 -4.27
CA VAL A 244 10.03 -15.33 -3.36
C VAL A 244 10.32 -15.99 -2.02
N LEU A 245 9.35 -16.69 -1.42
CA LEU A 245 9.53 -17.38 -0.15
C LEU A 245 10.55 -18.52 -0.27
N THR A 246 10.59 -19.25 -1.38
CA THR A 246 11.61 -20.28 -1.64
C THR A 246 13.00 -19.66 -1.62
N SER A 247 13.20 -18.57 -2.34
CA SER A 247 14.49 -17.86 -2.35
C SER A 247 14.87 -17.33 -0.94
N LEU A 248 13.90 -16.88 -0.15
CA LEU A 248 14.13 -16.45 1.23
C LEU A 248 14.55 -17.63 2.14
N VAL A 249 13.90 -18.79 1.99
CA VAL A 249 14.27 -20.01 2.73
C VAL A 249 15.72 -20.40 2.43
N GLU A 250 16.17 -20.32 1.17
CA GLU A 250 17.57 -20.58 0.80
C GLU A 250 18.56 -19.66 1.55
N GLN A 251 18.22 -18.36 1.70
CA GLN A 251 19.06 -17.42 2.46
C GLN A 251 19.08 -17.76 3.96
N ILE A 252 17.92 -18.12 4.52
CA ILE A 252 17.81 -18.52 5.92
C ILE A 252 18.60 -19.82 6.17
N ASP A 253 18.49 -20.81 5.30
CA ASP A 253 19.22 -22.09 5.41
C ASP A 253 20.74 -21.87 5.33
N ARG A 254 21.20 -20.95 4.47
CA ARG A 254 22.59 -20.53 4.39
C ARG A 254 23.07 -19.93 5.71
N ALA A 255 22.28 -19.01 6.30
CA ALA A 255 22.60 -18.42 7.60
C ALA A 255 22.64 -19.47 8.72
N VAL A 256 21.64 -20.37 8.78
CA VAL A 256 21.57 -21.47 9.75
C VAL A 256 22.79 -22.39 9.63
N SER A 257 23.15 -22.79 8.41
CA SER A 257 24.30 -23.66 8.14
C SER A 257 25.61 -23.01 8.58
N SER A 258 25.76 -21.68 8.41
CA SER A 258 26.95 -20.92 8.83
C SER A 258 27.06 -20.70 10.34
N LEU A 259 26.00 -20.95 11.10
CA LEU A 259 25.98 -20.88 12.57
C LEU A 259 26.19 -22.25 13.23
N ALA A 260 26.36 -23.33 12.46
CA ALA A 260 26.65 -24.64 13.02
C ALA A 260 28.04 -24.65 13.70
N PRO A 261 28.25 -25.49 14.75
CA PRO A 261 29.56 -25.64 15.35
C PRO A 261 30.62 -26.00 14.30
N GLU A 262 31.78 -25.33 14.33
CA GLU A 262 32.92 -25.54 13.43
C GLU A 262 32.64 -25.09 11.95
N ALA A 263 31.48 -24.49 11.64
CA ALA A 263 31.20 -23.96 10.31
C ALA A 263 31.96 -22.64 10.05
N GLU A 264 32.27 -22.39 8.78
CA GLU A 264 32.77 -21.07 8.36
C GLU A 264 31.63 -20.05 8.32
N THR A 265 31.85 -18.88 8.93
CA THR A 265 30.84 -17.80 9.01
C THR A 265 30.69 -16.98 7.73
N ALA A 266 31.47 -17.30 6.68
CA ALA A 266 31.46 -16.57 5.41
C ALA A 266 30.06 -16.52 4.75
N GLY A 267 29.28 -17.60 4.84
CA GLY A 267 27.93 -17.63 4.30
C GLY A 267 26.97 -16.69 5.04
N LEU A 268 27.09 -16.56 6.36
CA LEU A 268 26.30 -15.59 7.14
C LEU A 268 26.72 -14.15 6.81
N GLN A 269 28.02 -13.89 6.69
CA GLN A 269 28.50 -12.58 6.28
C GLN A 269 27.93 -12.18 4.91
N ASP A 270 27.95 -13.09 3.92
CA ASP A 270 27.36 -12.84 2.60
C ASP A 270 25.87 -12.49 2.68
N VAL A 271 25.08 -13.21 3.46
CA VAL A 271 23.66 -12.90 3.67
C VAL A 271 23.46 -11.47 4.21
N LEU A 272 24.25 -11.06 5.20
CA LEU A 272 24.18 -9.72 5.79
C LEU A 272 24.62 -8.63 4.80
N ASP A 273 25.69 -8.87 4.04
CA ASP A 273 26.20 -7.91 3.05
C ASP A 273 25.22 -7.74 1.88
N GLN A 274 24.63 -8.83 1.40
CA GLN A 274 23.57 -8.79 0.38
C GLN A 274 22.31 -8.09 0.91
N GLY A 275 21.96 -8.29 2.18
CA GLY A 275 20.88 -7.56 2.84
C GLY A 275 21.11 -6.04 2.86
N ASN A 276 22.31 -5.61 3.22
CA ASN A 276 22.71 -4.20 3.19
C ASN A 276 22.61 -3.61 1.78
N LEU A 277 23.10 -4.35 0.77
CA LEU A 277 23.00 -3.95 -0.62
C LEU A 277 21.54 -3.85 -1.08
N GLY A 278 20.71 -4.85 -0.74
CA GLY A 278 19.29 -4.85 -1.05
C GLY A 278 18.56 -3.65 -0.43
N HIS A 279 18.82 -3.37 0.86
CA HIS A 279 18.24 -2.22 1.56
C HIS A 279 18.62 -0.88 0.88
N SER A 280 19.85 -0.75 0.41
CA SER A 280 20.29 0.48 -0.28
C SER A 280 19.61 0.76 -1.62
N ARG A 281 18.87 -0.22 -2.18
CA ARG A 281 18.07 -0.06 -3.40
C ARG A 281 16.66 0.48 -3.14
N LEU A 282 16.22 0.52 -1.87
CA LEU A 282 14.92 1.12 -1.56
C LEU A 282 14.94 2.61 -1.89
N PRO A 283 13.89 3.13 -2.56
CA PRO A 283 13.84 4.55 -2.89
C PRO A 283 13.78 5.38 -1.61
N GLY A 284 14.55 6.45 -1.58
CA GLY A 284 14.48 7.48 -0.54
C GLY A 284 13.21 8.32 -0.66
N LYS A 285 13.11 9.36 0.18
CA LYS A 285 11.99 10.33 0.12
C LYS A 285 11.81 10.87 -1.30
N HIS A 286 10.57 10.93 -1.74
CA HIS A 286 10.17 11.45 -3.06
C HIS A 286 10.79 10.70 -4.25
N GLY A 287 11.16 9.41 -4.08
CA GLY A 287 11.76 8.61 -5.15
C GLY A 287 13.23 8.94 -5.44
N ALA A 288 13.87 9.77 -4.63
CA ALA A 288 15.29 10.05 -4.74
C ALA A 288 16.15 8.84 -4.34
N ALA A 289 17.43 8.83 -4.73
CA ALA A 289 18.39 7.83 -4.26
C ALA A 289 18.44 7.84 -2.72
N ALA A 290 18.58 6.64 -2.12
CA ALA A 290 18.67 6.50 -0.67
C ALA A 290 19.80 7.41 -0.12
N THR A 291 19.44 8.40 0.67
CA THR A 291 20.37 9.32 1.31
C THR A 291 20.66 8.83 2.72
N ARG A 292 21.95 8.76 3.09
CA ARG A 292 22.31 8.49 4.49
C ARG A 292 22.09 9.76 5.30
N TYR A 293 21.09 9.74 6.17
CA TYR A 293 20.86 10.82 7.13
C TYR A 293 21.77 10.67 8.34
N ALA A 294 22.15 11.80 8.94
CA ALA A 294 22.76 11.81 10.26
C ALA A 294 21.68 11.65 11.32
N VAL A 295 21.93 10.88 12.36
CA VAL A 295 21.02 10.70 13.49
C VAL A 295 21.47 11.55 14.65
N VAL A 296 20.56 12.37 15.19
CA VAL A 296 20.77 13.16 16.40
C VAL A 296 19.82 12.63 17.47
N PRO A 297 20.33 11.88 18.48
CA PRO A 297 19.51 11.36 19.57
C PRO A 297 19.24 12.45 20.60
N VAL A 298 17.98 12.67 20.96
CA VAL A 298 17.54 13.64 21.95
C VAL A 298 16.66 12.97 23.01
N MET A 299 17.03 13.11 24.27
CA MET A 299 16.18 12.66 25.38
C MET A 299 15.07 13.66 25.61
N VAL A 300 13.82 13.23 25.52
CA VAL A 300 12.63 14.04 25.69
C VAL A 300 11.80 13.49 26.84
N LYS A 301 11.25 14.37 27.68
CA LYS A 301 10.31 13.96 28.72
C LYS A 301 9.01 13.48 28.10
N ASP A 302 8.39 12.46 28.72
CA ASP A 302 7.07 11.99 28.32
C ASP A 302 5.97 12.89 28.97
N GLU A 303 5.94 14.13 28.52
CA GLU A 303 4.99 15.16 28.97
C GLU A 303 4.34 15.83 27.74
N PRO A 304 3.06 16.26 27.84
CA PRO A 304 2.39 16.99 26.76
C PRO A 304 3.17 18.23 26.33
N GLY A 305 3.42 18.35 25.02
CA GLY A 305 4.09 19.51 24.42
C GLY A 305 5.61 19.39 24.27
N GLU A 306 6.27 18.43 24.87
CA GLU A 306 7.74 18.31 24.80
C GLU A 306 8.23 17.98 23.37
N LEU A 307 7.54 17.12 22.63
CA LEU A 307 7.85 16.88 21.21
C LEU A 307 7.63 18.14 20.35
N ALA A 308 6.56 18.89 20.63
CA ALA A 308 6.31 20.13 19.90
C ALA A 308 7.45 21.15 20.14
N ARG A 309 7.96 21.27 21.37
CA ARG A 309 9.12 22.12 21.69
C ARG A 309 10.37 21.70 20.94
N LEU A 310 10.64 20.39 20.84
CA LEU A 310 11.77 19.86 20.09
C LEU A 310 11.66 20.23 18.60
N PHE A 311 10.49 20.06 18.00
CA PHE A 311 10.29 20.38 16.59
C PHE A 311 10.37 21.87 16.29
N VAL A 312 9.85 22.73 17.18
CA VAL A 312 10.00 24.17 17.07
C VAL A 312 11.47 24.58 17.15
N ALA A 313 12.23 24.02 18.11
CA ALA A 313 13.65 24.31 18.26
C ALA A 313 14.46 23.92 17.00
N ALA A 314 14.17 22.76 16.40
CA ALA A 314 14.81 22.37 15.13
C ALA A 314 14.46 23.34 13.99
N GLY A 315 13.18 23.77 13.91
CA GLY A 315 12.73 24.75 12.93
C GLY A 315 13.38 26.14 13.09
N ASP A 316 13.52 26.62 14.33
CA ASP A 316 14.17 27.89 14.65
C ASP A 316 15.66 27.89 14.24
N LEU A 317 16.31 26.71 14.25
CA LEU A 317 17.67 26.54 13.76
C LEU A 317 17.74 26.37 12.22
N GLY A 318 16.60 26.41 11.52
CA GLY A 318 16.52 26.21 10.09
C GLY A 318 16.81 24.77 9.64
N VAL A 319 16.70 23.80 10.54
CA VAL A 319 16.97 22.39 10.26
C VAL A 319 15.69 21.68 9.82
N ASN A 320 15.73 21.11 8.61
CA ASN A 320 14.67 20.23 8.13
C ASN A 320 14.84 18.82 8.73
N LEU A 321 13.78 18.32 9.36
CA LEU A 321 13.74 16.94 9.86
C LEU A 321 13.30 15.99 8.74
N GLU A 322 14.17 15.05 8.44
CA GLU A 322 13.92 14.08 7.37
C GLU A 322 13.09 12.89 7.84
N ASP A 323 13.34 12.43 9.07
CA ASP A 323 12.57 11.38 9.75
C ASP A 323 12.69 11.57 11.25
N VAL A 324 11.75 10.97 12.01
CA VAL A 324 11.75 11.00 13.46
C VAL A 324 11.35 9.63 13.98
N ARG A 325 12.16 9.07 14.88
CA ARG A 325 11.83 7.84 15.60
C ARG A 325 11.76 8.11 17.09
N ILE A 326 10.79 7.52 17.74
CA ILE A 326 10.58 7.69 19.19
C ILE A 326 10.67 6.31 19.84
N GLU A 327 11.60 6.17 20.79
CA GLU A 327 11.74 4.98 21.61
C GLU A 327 11.38 5.30 23.06
N HIS A 328 10.43 4.54 23.62
CA HIS A 328 10.08 4.69 25.03
C HIS A 328 11.10 3.95 25.91
N VAL A 329 11.64 4.65 26.90
CA VAL A 329 12.61 4.06 27.86
C VAL A 329 11.82 3.38 28.97
N LEU A 330 11.97 2.06 29.11
CA LEU A 330 11.31 1.27 30.14
C LEU A 330 11.63 1.82 31.56
N GLY A 331 10.57 2.10 32.32
CA GLY A 331 10.68 2.53 33.72
C GLY A 331 11.10 4.00 33.93
N ARG A 332 11.10 4.83 32.88
CA ARG A 332 11.35 6.28 32.98
C ARG A 332 10.26 7.09 32.27
N PRO A 333 9.88 8.25 32.82
CA PRO A 333 8.96 9.18 32.15
C PRO A 333 9.73 10.01 31.11
N SER A 334 10.43 9.33 30.19
CA SER A 334 11.20 9.96 29.11
C SER A 334 11.33 8.99 27.94
N GLY A 335 11.41 9.53 26.72
CA GLY A 335 11.70 8.80 25.49
C GLY A 335 12.97 9.30 24.84
N LEU A 336 13.62 8.44 24.07
CA LEU A 336 14.67 8.81 23.14
C LEU A 336 14.02 9.15 21.80
N VAL A 337 14.31 10.34 21.29
CA VAL A 337 13.85 10.79 19.97
C VAL A 337 15.06 10.89 19.06
N ASP A 338 15.12 10.02 18.06
CA ASP A 338 16.13 10.08 17.00
C ASP A 338 15.63 10.99 15.89
N LEU A 339 16.29 12.14 15.72
CA LEU A 339 16.05 13.06 14.61
C LEU A 339 16.98 12.71 13.44
N PHE A 340 16.39 12.43 12.29
CA PHE A 340 17.13 12.17 11.06
C PHE A 340 17.23 13.47 10.27
N VAL A 341 18.46 13.92 9.99
CA VAL A 341 18.74 15.19 9.34
C VAL A 341 19.78 15.01 8.24
N GLN A 342 19.89 15.98 7.34
CA GLN A 342 20.98 16.01 6.37
C GLN A 342 22.33 16.08 7.11
N PRO A 343 23.36 15.32 6.70
CA PRO A 343 24.66 15.29 7.40
C PRO A 343 25.29 16.67 7.59
N ALA A 344 25.07 17.59 6.65
CA ALA A 344 25.61 18.94 6.69
C ALA A 344 25.07 19.82 7.83
N VAL A 345 23.89 19.49 8.40
CA VAL A 345 23.25 20.28 9.46
C VAL A 345 23.26 19.59 10.81
N ARG A 346 23.90 18.42 10.93
CA ARG A 346 23.95 17.64 12.17
C ARG A 346 24.50 18.44 13.35
N ASP A 347 25.57 19.19 13.14
CA ASP A 347 26.28 19.90 14.21
C ASP A 347 25.59 21.21 14.59
N ALA A 348 24.49 21.58 13.91
CA ALA A 348 23.66 22.73 14.24
C ALA A 348 22.55 22.40 15.25
N LEU A 349 22.22 21.12 15.38
CA LEU A 349 21.28 20.57 16.37
C LEU A 349 22.01 20.10 17.61
#